data_c984f89f1d048f3f1d2d541bfb4c2e6c
#
_entry.id   c984f89f1d048f3f1d2d541bfb4c2e6c
#
_cell.length_a   1.000
_cell.length_b   1.000
_cell.length_c   1.000
_cell.angle_alpha   90.00
_cell.angle_beta   90.00
_cell.angle_gamma   90.00
#
_symmetry.space_group_name_H-M   'P 1'
#
loop_
_entity.id
_entity.type
_entity.pdbx_description
1 polymer ?
#
loop_
_entity_poly.entity_id
_entity_poly.type
_entity_poly.pdbx_seq_one_letter_code
_entity_poly.pdbx_strand_id
1 'polypeptide(L)'
;MNVRDARPDFAVLGGGLVGRLIAWRLAGDGHRVALYERGGPDGEQSAAWVAAAMLAPLAEAASAELLITELGAASLARWPQWLAELPEPVFFQQHGTLVVWHHADRAEAPLFERRVRANAPAELLDGGFVTLAGAQIDAAEPVLAGRFARGLMLPREGQLDNRQALRALAAGLAE
;
A
#
# COMPACT_ATOMS: atom_id res chain seq x y z
N MET A 1 -18.62 -12.45 36.44
CA MET A 1 -18.24 -13.39 35.34
C MET A 1 -16.83 -12.99 34.91
N ASN A 2 -15.83 -13.85 35.14
CA ASN A 2 -14.42 -13.48 34.97
C ASN A 2 -14.10 -13.44 33.47
N VAL A 3 -13.74 -12.27 32.96
CA VAL A 3 -13.42 -12.02 31.53
C VAL A 3 -12.23 -12.87 31.03
N ARG A 4 -11.50 -13.50 31.95
CA ARG A 4 -10.30 -14.32 31.63
C ARG A 4 -10.59 -15.74 31.13
N ASP A 5 -11.83 -16.23 31.17
CA ASP A 5 -12.19 -17.63 30.79
C ASP A 5 -12.93 -17.76 29.45
N ALA A 6 -13.21 -16.67 28.77
CA ALA A 6 -13.89 -16.72 27.48
C ALA A 6 -12.89 -17.00 26.36
N ARG A 7 -12.96 -18.18 25.75
CA ARG A 7 -12.16 -18.53 24.58
C ARG A 7 -12.38 -17.51 23.47
N PRO A 8 -11.30 -17.08 22.75
CA PRO A 8 -11.48 -16.25 21.58
C PRO A 8 -12.26 -16.99 20.48
N ASP A 9 -13.03 -16.24 19.71
CA ASP A 9 -13.74 -16.77 18.54
C ASP A 9 -12.74 -17.00 17.40
N PHE A 10 -11.70 -16.15 17.33
CA PHE A 10 -10.63 -16.24 16.34
C PHE A 10 -9.25 -16.08 17.00
N ALA A 11 -8.29 -16.85 16.52
CA ALA A 11 -6.88 -16.72 16.84
C ALA A 11 -6.12 -16.32 15.57
N VAL A 12 -5.51 -15.14 15.56
CA VAL A 12 -4.68 -14.65 14.45
C VAL A 12 -3.22 -14.82 14.83
N LEU A 13 -2.47 -15.53 14.00
CA LEU A 13 -1.06 -15.79 14.20
C LEU A 13 -0.22 -14.89 13.29
N GLY A 14 0.57 -14.01 13.91
CA GLY A 14 1.39 -12.99 13.25
C GLY A 14 0.78 -11.59 13.32
N GLY A 15 1.44 -10.69 14.04
CA GLY A 15 1.07 -9.29 14.25
C GLY A 15 1.69 -8.31 13.25
N GLY A 16 1.97 -8.76 12.01
CA GLY A 16 2.31 -7.89 10.90
C GLY A 16 1.06 -7.15 10.38
N LEU A 17 1.20 -6.41 9.27
CA LEU A 17 0.12 -5.59 8.72
C LEU A 17 -1.16 -6.40 8.44
N VAL A 18 -1.04 -7.54 7.77
CA VAL A 18 -2.19 -8.38 7.40
C VAL A 18 -2.89 -8.92 8.64
N GLY A 19 -2.12 -9.47 9.60
CA GLY A 19 -2.70 -10.02 10.83
C GLY A 19 -3.41 -8.97 11.67
N ARG A 20 -2.82 -7.77 11.82
CA ARG A 20 -3.46 -6.65 12.54
C ARG A 20 -4.73 -6.19 11.84
N LEU A 21 -4.72 -6.03 10.52
CA LEU A 21 -5.92 -5.66 9.76
C LEU A 21 -7.05 -6.69 9.92
N ILE A 22 -6.74 -7.99 9.80
CA ILE A 22 -7.72 -9.06 9.99
C ILE A 22 -8.27 -9.04 11.41
N ALA A 23 -7.37 -8.98 12.42
CA ALA A 23 -7.79 -8.95 13.82
C ALA A 23 -8.67 -7.73 14.13
N TRP A 24 -8.28 -6.56 13.65
CA TRP A 24 -9.01 -5.31 13.85
C TRP A 24 -10.40 -5.36 13.18
N ARG A 25 -10.51 -5.87 11.94
CA ARG A 25 -11.81 -6.02 11.26
C ARG A 25 -12.71 -7.01 11.98
N LEU A 26 -12.19 -8.17 12.38
CA LEU A 26 -12.97 -9.17 13.13
C LEU A 26 -13.43 -8.63 14.49
N ALA A 27 -12.59 -7.87 15.20
CA ALA A 27 -12.97 -7.22 16.44
C ALA A 27 -14.07 -6.17 16.22
N GLY A 28 -13.94 -5.35 15.16
CA GLY A 28 -14.98 -4.38 14.77
C GLY A 28 -16.32 -5.01 14.40
N ASP A 29 -16.31 -6.25 13.89
CA ASP A 29 -17.52 -7.04 13.63
C ASP A 29 -18.08 -7.73 14.89
N GLY A 30 -17.51 -7.43 16.08
CA GLY A 30 -17.99 -7.93 17.38
C GLY A 30 -17.45 -9.29 17.81
N HIS A 31 -16.45 -9.83 17.13
CA HIS A 31 -15.81 -11.09 17.49
C HIS A 31 -14.71 -10.88 18.55
N ARG A 32 -14.53 -11.87 19.42
CA ARG A 32 -13.41 -11.93 20.35
C ARG A 32 -12.20 -12.48 19.62
N VAL A 33 -11.17 -11.67 19.46
CA VAL A 33 -9.97 -12.00 18.71
C VAL A 33 -8.76 -12.07 19.62
N ALA A 34 -7.95 -13.12 19.48
CA ALA A 34 -6.62 -13.20 20.07
C ALA A 34 -5.56 -13.06 18.97
N LEU A 35 -4.77 -12.02 19.03
CA LEU A 35 -3.64 -11.80 18.14
C LEU A 35 -2.35 -12.25 18.82
N TYR A 36 -1.64 -13.18 18.20
CA TYR A 36 -0.36 -13.70 18.69
C TYR A 36 0.79 -13.18 17.82
N GLU A 37 1.73 -12.46 18.44
CA GLU A 37 2.93 -11.95 17.78
C GLU A 37 4.17 -12.34 18.60
N ARG A 38 5.23 -12.75 17.92
CA ARG A 38 6.49 -13.11 18.58
C ARG A 38 7.38 -11.90 18.88
N GLY A 39 7.18 -10.80 18.17
CA GLY A 39 7.92 -9.55 18.29
C GLY A 39 7.27 -8.58 19.27
N GLY A 40 7.77 -7.35 19.28
CA GLY A 40 7.24 -6.26 20.07
C GLY A 40 5.90 -5.72 19.51
N PRO A 41 5.20 -4.91 20.32
CA PRO A 41 3.89 -4.34 19.94
C PRO A 41 3.96 -3.41 18.73
N ASP A 42 5.11 -2.80 18.44
CA ASP A 42 5.29 -1.90 17.30
C ASP A 42 5.38 -2.63 15.95
N GLY A 43 5.63 -3.95 15.95
CA GLY A 43 5.71 -4.76 14.74
C GLY A 43 7.03 -4.62 13.97
N GLU A 44 8.13 -4.26 14.65
CA GLU A 44 9.45 -3.97 14.08
C GLU A 44 10.06 -5.17 13.33
N GLN A 45 9.63 -6.40 13.67
CA GLN A 45 10.08 -7.62 13.00
C GLN A 45 9.21 -8.02 11.80
N SER A 46 8.18 -7.24 11.49
CA SER A 46 7.32 -7.50 10.34
C SER A 46 7.92 -6.95 9.04
N ALA A 47 7.60 -7.60 7.91
CA ALA A 47 7.96 -7.09 6.60
C ALA A 47 7.41 -5.68 6.35
N ALA A 48 6.24 -5.36 6.89
CA ALA A 48 5.63 -4.05 6.77
C ALA A 48 6.48 -2.93 7.40
N TRP A 49 7.24 -3.21 8.45
CA TRP A 49 8.09 -2.20 9.11
C TRP A 49 9.19 -1.64 8.20
N VAL A 50 9.72 -2.47 7.29
CA VAL A 50 10.81 -2.12 6.37
C VAL A 50 10.33 -1.85 4.94
N ALA A 51 9.05 -2.04 4.66
CA ALA A 51 8.46 -1.81 3.35
C ALA A 51 8.48 -0.32 2.99
N ALA A 52 8.54 -0.01 1.69
CA ALA A 52 8.44 1.37 1.19
C ALA A 52 7.00 1.95 1.29
N ALA A 53 6.03 1.09 1.58
CA ALA A 53 4.62 1.44 1.78
C ALA A 53 3.96 2.15 0.58
N MET A 54 4.44 1.88 -0.61
CA MET A 54 3.77 2.28 -1.84
C MET A 54 2.49 1.46 -2.01
N LEU A 55 1.43 2.13 -2.42
CA LEU A 55 0.15 1.56 -2.80
C LEU A 55 0.00 1.75 -4.31
N ALA A 56 0.69 0.91 -5.06
CA ALA A 56 1.01 1.11 -6.46
C ALA A 56 0.57 -0.08 -7.34
N PRO A 57 -0.73 -0.45 -7.34
CA PRO A 57 -1.19 -1.65 -8.02
C PRO A 57 -0.89 -1.65 -9.52
N LEU A 58 -0.92 -0.49 -10.18
CA LEU A 58 -0.65 -0.40 -11.60
C LEU A 58 0.85 -0.53 -11.91
N ALA A 59 1.73 0.12 -11.12
CA ALA A 59 3.17 -0.04 -11.30
C ALA A 59 3.62 -1.48 -11.03
N GLU A 60 3.05 -2.13 -10.01
CA GLU A 60 3.36 -3.52 -9.65
C GLU A 60 2.87 -4.53 -10.69
N ALA A 61 1.86 -4.21 -11.50
CA ALA A 61 1.39 -5.05 -12.59
C ALA A 61 2.48 -5.36 -13.64
N ALA A 62 3.59 -4.60 -13.66
CA ALA A 62 4.75 -4.94 -14.49
C ALA A 62 5.35 -6.32 -14.16
N SER A 63 5.16 -6.82 -12.94
CA SER A 63 5.70 -8.09 -12.43
C SER A 63 4.68 -8.95 -11.69
N ALA A 64 3.52 -8.40 -11.33
CA ALA A 64 2.46 -9.11 -10.63
C ALA A 64 1.46 -9.76 -11.61
N GLU A 65 0.76 -10.78 -11.14
CA GLU A 65 -0.36 -11.38 -11.85
C GLU A 65 -1.61 -10.47 -11.75
N LEU A 66 -2.53 -10.61 -12.71
CA LEU A 66 -3.77 -9.83 -12.79
C LEU A 66 -4.54 -9.79 -11.47
N LEU A 67 -4.72 -10.94 -10.82
CA LEU A 67 -5.43 -11.02 -9.53
C LEU A 67 -4.79 -10.12 -8.45
N ILE A 68 -3.46 -10.06 -8.39
CA ILE A 68 -2.75 -9.23 -7.40
C ILE A 68 -2.99 -7.74 -7.71
N THR A 69 -3.00 -7.37 -8.98
CA THR A 69 -3.30 -5.99 -9.40
C THR A 69 -4.74 -5.60 -9.05
N GLU A 70 -5.70 -6.49 -9.28
CA GLU A 70 -7.13 -6.28 -8.91
C GLU A 70 -7.31 -6.12 -7.40
N LEU A 71 -6.70 -7.00 -6.60
CA LEU A 71 -6.74 -6.94 -5.14
C LEU A 71 -6.05 -5.67 -4.62
N GLY A 72 -4.93 -5.29 -5.21
CA GLY A 72 -4.21 -4.05 -4.89
C GLY A 72 -5.06 -2.80 -5.14
N ALA A 73 -5.74 -2.74 -6.28
CA ALA A 73 -6.64 -1.63 -6.62
C ALA A 73 -7.84 -1.56 -5.66
N ALA A 74 -8.45 -2.70 -5.36
CA ALA A 74 -9.53 -2.78 -4.38
C ALA A 74 -9.09 -2.39 -2.97
N SER A 75 -7.86 -2.73 -2.59
CA SER A 75 -7.24 -2.35 -1.32
C SER A 75 -7.00 -0.83 -1.26
N LEU A 76 -6.38 -0.26 -2.31
CA LEU A 76 -6.11 1.18 -2.38
C LEU A 76 -7.36 2.02 -2.18
N ALA A 77 -8.48 1.62 -2.77
CA ALA A 77 -9.76 2.30 -2.62
C ALA A 77 -10.34 2.27 -1.19
N ARG A 78 -9.94 1.29 -0.37
CA ARG A 78 -10.43 1.12 1.00
C ARG A 78 -9.59 1.83 2.05
N TRP A 79 -8.32 2.09 1.79
CA TRP A 79 -7.41 2.67 2.76
C TRP A 79 -7.92 3.97 3.39
N PRO A 80 -8.45 4.96 2.64
CA PRO A 80 -8.94 6.21 3.23
C PRO A 80 -10.00 5.98 4.32
N GLN A 81 -10.95 5.07 4.07
CA GLN A 81 -11.99 4.74 5.04
C GLN A 81 -11.39 4.04 6.26
N TRP A 82 -10.57 3.00 6.07
CA TRP A 82 -9.97 2.26 7.18
C TRP A 82 -9.11 3.15 8.07
N LEU A 83 -8.33 4.06 7.46
CA LEU A 83 -7.49 4.98 8.22
C LEU A 83 -8.31 5.99 9.03
N ALA A 84 -9.48 6.39 8.54
CA ALA A 84 -10.39 7.28 9.26
C ALA A 84 -11.08 6.60 10.46
N GLU A 85 -11.16 5.26 10.47
CA GLU A 85 -11.73 4.47 11.56
C GLU A 85 -10.70 4.15 12.68
N LEU A 86 -9.40 4.39 12.43
CA LEU A 86 -8.34 4.11 13.39
C LEU A 86 -8.21 5.22 14.44
N PRO A 87 -7.84 4.89 15.70
CA PRO A 87 -7.74 5.88 16.78
C PRO A 87 -6.54 6.83 16.63
N GLU A 88 -5.52 6.45 15.88
CA GLU A 88 -4.33 7.27 15.64
C GLU A 88 -4.23 7.67 14.16
N PRO A 89 -3.78 8.91 13.87
CA PRO A 89 -3.62 9.37 12.50
C PRO A 89 -2.50 8.60 11.80
N VAL A 90 -2.73 8.29 10.52
CA VAL A 90 -1.74 7.66 9.65
C VAL A 90 -1.56 8.55 8.41
N PHE A 91 -0.33 8.89 8.09
CA PHE A 91 -0.04 9.60 6.85
C PHE A 91 -0.48 8.73 5.66
N PHE A 92 -1.27 9.34 4.79
CA PHE A 92 -1.74 8.76 3.53
C PHE A 92 -1.84 9.85 2.48
N GLN A 93 -1.39 9.57 1.28
CA GLN A 93 -1.64 10.43 0.13
C GLN A 93 -1.81 9.60 -1.14
N GLN A 94 -2.57 10.13 -2.09
CA GLN A 94 -2.82 9.52 -3.39
C GLN A 94 -2.50 10.54 -4.49
N HIS A 95 -1.20 10.80 -4.66
CA HIS A 95 -0.65 11.78 -5.61
C HIS A 95 0.03 11.12 -6.80
N GLY A 96 -0.06 9.79 -6.88
CA GLY A 96 0.51 9.00 -7.96
C GLY A 96 1.91 8.48 -7.68
N THR A 97 2.37 7.67 -8.64
CA THR A 97 3.74 7.14 -8.70
C THR A 97 4.43 7.69 -9.93
N LEU A 98 5.62 8.23 -9.73
CA LEU A 98 6.48 8.71 -10.82
C LEU A 98 7.50 7.64 -11.19
N VAL A 99 7.41 7.13 -12.41
CA VAL A 99 8.37 6.19 -12.99
C VAL A 99 9.33 6.97 -13.90
N VAL A 100 10.61 6.95 -13.57
CA VAL A 100 11.66 7.65 -14.30
C VAL A 100 12.77 6.68 -14.71
N TRP A 101 13.47 7.00 -15.80
CA TRP A 101 14.59 6.21 -16.29
C TRP A 101 15.68 7.08 -16.88
N HIS A 102 16.92 6.64 -16.80
CA HIS A 102 18.03 7.28 -17.48
C HIS A 102 18.00 7.02 -18.99
N HIS A 103 18.66 7.88 -19.76
CA HIS A 103 18.71 7.73 -21.23
C HIS A 103 19.24 6.36 -21.68
N ALA A 104 20.19 5.78 -20.94
CA ALA A 104 20.71 4.45 -21.22
C ALA A 104 19.64 3.36 -21.13
N ASP A 105 18.67 3.52 -20.24
CA ASP A 105 17.62 2.54 -19.93
C ASP A 105 16.31 2.80 -20.69
N ARG A 106 16.34 3.70 -21.68
CA ARG A 106 15.12 4.12 -22.41
C ARG A 106 14.36 2.99 -23.09
N ALA A 107 15.00 1.84 -23.34
CA ALA A 107 14.37 0.66 -23.91
C ALA A 107 13.49 -0.09 -22.90
N GLU A 108 13.72 0.09 -21.60
CA GLU A 108 12.95 -0.56 -20.53
C GLU A 108 11.55 0.05 -20.37
N ALA A 109 11.38 1.34 -20.64
CA ALA A 109 10.10 2.01 -20.45
C ALA A 109 8.95 1.42 -21.30
N PRO A 110 9.11 1.14 -22.60
CA PRO A 110 8.08 0.45 -23.39
C PRO A 110 7.84 -0.99 -22.94
N LEU A 111 8.86 -1.66 -22.39
CA LEU A 111 8.72 -3.00 -21.83
C LEU A 111 7.87 -2.97 -20.55
N PHE A 112 8.16 -2.03 -19.64
CA PHE A 112 7.39 -1.79 -18.45
C PHE A 112 5.92 -1.54 -18.79
N GLU A 113 5.63 -0.56 -19.65
CA GLU A 113 4.26 -0.22 -20.04
C GLU A 113 3.51 -1.41 -20.67
N ARG A 114 4.17 -2.18 -21.54
CA ARG A 114 3.59 -3.36 -22.16
C ARG A 114 3.24 -4.44 -21.12
N ARG A 115 4.13 -4.68 -20.12
CA ARG A 115 3.89 -5.65 -19.05
C ARG A 115 2.71 -5.20 -18.20
N VAL A 116 2.66 -3.94 -17.81
CA VAL A 116 1.54 -3.39 -17.06
C VAL A 116 0.23 -3.57 -17.81
N ARG A 117 0.19 -3.23 -19.11
CA ARG A 117 -1.00 -3.40 -19.95
C ARG A 117 -1.45 -4.85 -20.10
N ALA A 118 -0.52 -5.80 -19.99
CA ALA A 118 -0.85 -7.23 -20.07
C ALA A 118 -1.45 -7.78 -18.77
N ASN A 119 -1.13 -7.18 -17.62
CA ASN A 119 -1.46 -7.70 -16.29
C ASN A 119 -2.35 -6.77 -15.47
N ALA A 120 -2.87 -5.68 -16.04
CA ALA A 120 -3.77 -4.77 -15.35
C ALA A 120 -5.18 -4.82 -15.97
N PRO A 121 -6.24 -4.69 -15.16
CA PRO A 121 -7.60 -4.57 -15.64
C PRO A 121 -7.80 -3.28 -16.43
N ALA A 122 -8.70 -3.31 -17.42
CA ALA A 122 -8.94 -2.20 -18.35
C ALA A 122 -9.29 -0.89 -17.63
N GLU A 123 -10.01 -0.98 -16.53
CA GLU A 123 -10.46 0.16 -15.72
C GLU A 123 -9.29 0.91 -15.07
N LEU A 124 -8.19 0.23 -14.77
CA LEU A 124 -6.97 0.85 -14.27
C LEU A 124 -6.13 1.47 -15.39
N LEU A 125 -6.23 0.94 -16.59
CA LEU A 125 -5.47 1.42 -17.75
C LEU A 125 -6.03 2.71 -18.32
N ASP A 126 -7.34 2.94 -18.21
CA ASP A 126 -7.97 4.17 -18.66
C ASP A 126 -7.51 5.37 -17.83
N GLY A 127 -6.75 6.28 -18.45
CA GLY A 127 -6.09 7.40 -17.75
C GLY A 127 -5.04 6.96 -16.71
N GLY A 128 -4.60 5.69 -16.74
CA GLY A 128 -3.63 5.12 -15.81
C GLY A 128 -2.19 5.58 -16.02
N PHE A 129 -1.89 6.15 -17.21
CA PHE A 129 -0.55 6.62 -17.57
C PHE A 129 -0.60 8.04 -18.13
N VAL A 130 0.30 8.88 -17.64
CA VAL A 130 0.58 10.21 -18.21
C VAL A 130 2.07 10.29 -18.51
N THR A 131 2.42 10.47 -19.79
CA THR A 131 3.82 10.70 -20.16
C THR A 131 4.25 12.11 -19.75
N LEU A 132 5.37 12.23 -19.05
CA LEU A 132 5.95 13.49 -18.61
C LEU A 132 7.26 13.78 -19.35
N ALA A 133 7.45 15.03 -19.77
CA ALA A 133 8.72 15.59 -20.18
C ALA A 133 9.52 16.08 -18.96
N GLY A 134 10.83 16.31 -19.14
CA GLY A 134 11.72 16.69 -18.05
C GLY A 134 11.23 17.85 -17.20
N ALA A 135 10.78 18.95 -17.82
CA ALA A 135 10.23 20.10 -17.07
C ALA A 135 9.00 19.75 -16.22
N GLN A 136 8.17 18.78 -16.64
CA GLN A 136 7.01 18.32 -15.88
C GLN A 136 7.45 17.41 -14.70
N ILE A 137 8.51 16.62 -14.91
CA ILE A 137 9.14 15.84 -13.83
C ILE A 137 9.73 16.78 -12.78
N ASP A 138 10.48 17.80 -13.21
CA ASP A 138 11.08 18.79 -12.33
C ASP A 138 10.03 19.53 -11.48
N ALA A 139 8.87 19.81 -12.08
CA ALA A 139 7.75 20.43 -11.37
C ALA A 139 7.05 19.49 -10.40
N ALA A 140 6.91 18.20 -10.77
CA ALA A 140 6.27 17.19 -9.92
C ALA A 140 7.16 16.79 -8.74
N GLU A 141 8.48 16.67 -8.97
CA GLU A 141 9.46 16.24 -7.97
C GLU A 141 10.74 17.08 -8.11
N PRO A 142 10.82 18.24 -7.43
CA PRO A 142 11.94 19.16 -7.55
C PRO A 142 13.31 18.58 -7.21
N VAL A 143 13.37 17.55 -6.35
CA VAL A 143 14.62 16.84 -6.00
C VAL A 143 15.22 16.11 -7.20
N LEU A 144 14.41 15.81 -8.21
CA LEU A 144 14.85 15.15 -9.45
C LEU A 144 15.19 16.14 -10.58
N ALA A 145 15.11 17.44 -10.34
CA ALA A 145 15.27 18.46 -11.37
C ALA A 145 16.54 18.29 -12.22
N GLY A 146 16.37 18.30 -13.55
CA GLY A 146 17.44 18.15 -14.52
C GLY A 146 18.02 16.75 -14.66
N ARG A 147 17.49 15.74 -13.94
CA ARG A 147 18.06 14.37 -13.93
C ARG A 147 17.45 13.46 -14.97
N PHE A 148 16.18 13.67 -15.33
CA PHE A 148 15.43 12.80 -16.21
C PHE A 148 14.75 13.58 -17.32
N ALA A 149 14.92 13.12 -18.56
CA ALA A 149 14.32 13.77 -19.73
C ALA A 149 12.86 13.35 -19.96
N ARG A 150 12.49 12.17 -19.50
CA ARG A 150 11.14 11.59 -19.65
C ARG A 150 10.80 10.71 -18.46
N GLY A 151 9.49 10.58 -18.20
CA GLY A 151 8.94 9.70 -17.19
C GLY A 151 7.48 9.37 -17.49
N LEU A 152 6.91 8.49 -16.66
CA LEU A 152 5.49 8.19 -16.62
C LEU A 152 4.97 8.55 -15.23
N MET A 153 3.84 9.23 -15.17
CA MET A 153 3.05 9.39 -13.96
C MET A 153 1.90 8.40 -14.01
N LEU A 154 1.71 7.69 -12.91
CA LEU A 154 0.58 6.81 -12.65
C LEU A 154 -0.29 7.49 -11.58
N PRO A 155 -1.25 8.35 -11.97
CA PRO A 155 -1.82 9.37 -11.08
C PRO A 155 -2.74 8.82 -9.99
N ARG A 156 -3.21 7.57 -10.11
CA ARG A 156 -4.17 6.99 -9.17
C ARG A 156 -3.54 6.26 -8.01
N GLU A 157 -2.23 6.14 -7.99
CA GLU A 157 -1.49 5.42 -6.96
C GLU A 157 -1.24 6.29 -5.72
N GLY A 158 -0.87 5.64 -4.63
CA GLY A 158 -0.69 6.31 -3.36
C GLY A 158 0.43 5.73 -2.52
N GLN A 159 0.53 6.26 -1.32
CA GLN A 159 1.45 5.79 -0.27
C GLN A 159 0.90 6.11 1.11
N LEU A 160 1.36 5.38 2.09
CA LEU A 160 1.06 5.63 3.50
C LEU A 160 2.34 5.47 4.35
N ASP A 161 2.29 5.91 5.61
CA ASP A 161 3.34 5.53 6.57
C ASP A 161 3.00 4.18 7.20
N ASN A 162 3.75 3.15 6.79
CA ASN A 162 3.55 1.77 7.23
C ASN A 162 3.75 1.59 8.74
N ARG A 163 4.66 2.34 9.37
CA ARG A 163 4.93 2.26 10.80
C ARG A 163 3.82 2.92 11.61
N GLN A 164 3.31 4.06 11.12
CA GLN A 164 2.11 4.67 11.69
C GLN A 164 0.91 3.73 11.54
N ALA A 165 0.71 3.10 10.39
CA ALA A 165 -0.37 2.13 10.17
C ALA A 165 -0.29 0.94 11.13
N LEU A 166 0.92 0.38 11.34
CA LEU A 166 1.12 -0.71 12.30
C LEU A 166 0.75 -0.29 13.73
N ARG A 167 1.17 0.91 14.17
CA ARG A 167 0.84 1.43 15.51
C ARG A 167 -0.64 1.73 15.67
N ALA A 168 -1.23 2.42 14.70
CA ALA A 168 -2.65 2.76 14.74
C ALA A 168 -3.55 1.52 14.78
N LEU A 169 -3.21 0.47 14.03
CA LEU A 169 -3.91 -0.82 14.09
C LEU A 169 -3.72 -1.53 15.44
N ALA A 170 -2.53 -1.44 16.05
CA ALA A 170 -2.30 -1.99 17.38
C ALA A 170 -3.11 -1.24 18.45
N ALA A 171 -3.17 0.09 18.35
CA ALA A 171 -3.99 0.90 19.24
C ALA A 171 -5.48 0.56 19.12
N GLY A 172 -6.02 0.44 17.89
CA GLY A 172 -7.41 0.06 17.66
C GLY A 172 -7.77 -1.39 18.06
N LEU A 173 -6.78 -2.24 18.34
CA LEU A 173 -7.00 -3.57 18.90
C LEU A 173 -6.99 -3.59 20.43
N ALA A 174 -6.53 -2.52 21.07
CA ALA A 174 -6.45 -2.41 22.53
C ALA A 174 -7.72 -1.79 23.15
N GLU A 175 -8.59 -1.21 22.34
CA GLU A 175 -9.90 -0.67 22.72
C GLU A 175 -10.96 -1.76 22.83
#